data_1eb69cfba799cc1deefdc63f4692cf99
#
_entry.id   1eb69cfba799cc1deefdc63f4692cf99
#
_cell.length_a   1.000
_cell.length_b   1.000
_cell.length_c   1.000
_cell.angle_alpha   90.00
_cell.angle_beta   90.00
_cell.angle_gamma   90.00
#
_symmetry.space_group_name_H-M   'P 1'
#
loop_
_entity.id
_entity.type
_entity.pdbx_description
1 polymer ?
#
loop_
_entity_poly.entity_id
_entity_poly.type
_entity_poly.pdbx_seq_one_letter_code
_entity_poly.pdbx_strand_id
1 'polypeptide(L)'
;RTGDIIQNIPLNDIFFFETAPTPYHILLYTVDGWIDFLGNLNELEAQLGERFLRIHRAYLVAADKIEKVDMKHGKLWIGARECLISRAGKTLLRKKMGGGL
;
A
#
# COMPACT_ATOMS: atom_id res chain seq x y z
N ARG A 1 7.92 9.11 17.26
CA ARG A 1 7.58 7.81 17.85
C ARG A 1 7.77 7.83 19.35
N THR A 2 6.83 7.32 20.06
CA THR A 2 6.97 7.11 21.50
C THR A 2 7.22 5.62 21.72
N GLY A 3 8.38 5.27 22.26
CA GLY A 3 8.81 3.88 22.34
C GLY A 3 7.91 2.95 23.16
N ASP A 4 7.00 3.52 23.95
CA ASP A 4 6.18 2.73 24.87
C ASP A 4 4.77 2.46 24.38
N ILE A 5 4.41 2.96 23.19
CA ILE A 5 3.06 2.76 22.66
C ILE A 5 3.06 1.60 21.67
N ILE A 6 2.20 0.62 21.94
CA ILE A 6 1.98 -0.51 21.04
C ILE A 6 0.57 -0.40 20.53
N GLN A 7 0.44 -0.40 19.20
CA GLN A 7 -0.87 -0.31 18.55
C GLN A 7 -1.15 -1.57 17.75
N ASN A 8 -2.35 -2.10 17.90
CA ASN A 8 -2.85 -3.18 17.07
C ASN A 8 -3.76 -2.56 16.01
N ILE A 9 -3.39 -2.73 14.76
CA ILE A 9 -4.16 -2.20 13.64
C ILE A 9 -4.70 -3.37 12.84
N PRO A 10 -6.02 -3.55 12.80
CA PRO A 10 -6.61 -4.64 12.02
C PRO A 10 -6.25 -4.50 10.55
N LEU A 11 -5.91 -5.61 9.91
CA LEU A 11 -5.55 -5.59 8.50
C LEU A 11 -6.65 -4.97 7.64
N ASN A 12 -7.90 -5.18 8.02
CA ASN A 12 -9.03 -4.65 7.26
C ASN A 12 -9.11 -3.12 7.30
N ASP A 13 -8.43 -2.48 8.26
CA ASP A 13 -8.43 -1.02 8.35
C ASP A 13 -7.30 -0.39 7.55
N ILE A 14 -6.38 -1.19 7.04
CA ILE A 14 -5.20 -0.68 6.33
C ILE A 14 -5.52 -0.46 4.87
N PHE A 15 -5.26 0.76 4.40
CA PHE A 15 -5.40 1.12 2.99
C PHE A 15 -4.12 0.79 2.22
N PHE A 16 -2.99 1.36 2.66
CA PHE A 16 -1.72 1.08 1.99
C PHE A 16 -0.56 1.56 2.85
N PHE A 17 0.64 1.10 2.45
CA PHE A 17 1.90 1.55 3.02
C PHE A 17 2.68 2.28 1.94
N GLU A 18 3.37 3.32 2.33
CA GLU A 18 4.19 4.12 1.44
C GLU A 18 5.54 4.39 2.08
N THR A 19 6.63 4.38 1.29
CA THR A 19 7.93 4.78 1.82
C THR A 19 7.88 6.25 2.21
N ALA A 20 8.37 6.56 3.41
CA ALA A 20 8.43 7.94 3.87
C ALA A 20 9.68 8.63 3.33
N PRO A 21 9.73 9.98 3.33
CA PRO A 21 10.95 10.70 2.96
C PRO A 21 12.12 10.37 3.88
N THR A 22 11.86 10.11 5.16
CA THR A 22 12.91 9.71 6.10
C THR A 22 13.33 8.28 5.81
N PRO A 23 14.64 8.00 5.65
CA PRO A 23 15.10 6.64 5.37
C PRO A 23 14.65 5.64 6.43
N TYR A 24 14.27 4.44 5.99
CA TYR A 24 13.83 3.34 6.85
C TYR A 24 12.51 3.61 7.58
N HIS A 25 11.76 4.62 7.12
CA HIS A 25 10.43 4.91 7.66
C HIS A 25 9.36 4.57 6.64
N ILE A 26 8.23 4.12 7.14
CA ILE A 26 7.06 3.78 6.35
C ILE A 26 5.88 4.61 6.86
N LEU A 27 5.07 5.09 5.93
CA LEU A 27 3.79 5.71 6.26
C LEU A 27 2.69 4.67 6.04
N LEU A 28 1.94 4.40 7.08
CA LEU A 28 0.81 3.47 7.05
C LEU A 28 -0.47 4.30 7.03
N TYR A 29 -1.26 4.14 5.98
CA TYR A 29 -2.53 4.86 5.83
C TYR A 29 -3.70 3.95 6.17
N THR A 30 -4.56 4.43 7.05
CA THR A 30 -5.77 3.73 7.48
C THR A 30 -6.97 4.64 7.28
N VAL A 31 -8.14 4.10 7.59
CA VAL A 31 -9.39 4.90 7.55
C VAL A 31 -9.32 6.11 8.48
N ASP A 32 -8.55 6.02 9.56
CA ASP A 32 -8.46 7.07 10.57
C ASP A 32 -7.32 8.06 10.35
N GLY A 33 -6.48 7.85 9.33
CA GLY A 33 -5.36 8.73 9.08
C GLY A 33 -4.10 7.95 8.74
N TRP A 34 -2.95 8.45 9.20
CA TRP A 34 -1.70 7.79 8.87
C TRP A 34 -0.77 7.75 10.08
N ILE A 35 0.13 6.77 10.04
CA ILE A 35 1.09 6.51 11.11
C ILE A 35 2.47 6.35 10.47
N ASP A 36 3.48 6.97 11.08
CA ASP A 36 4.88 6.84 10.66
C ASP A 36 5.56 5.83 11.58
N PHE A 37 6.27 4.86 11.00
CA PHE A 37 6.99 3.87 11.80
C PHE A 37 8.24 3.38 11.07
N LEU A 38 9.15 2.78 11.83
CA LEU A 38 10.37 2.18 11.27
C LEU A 38 10.03 0.86 10.58
N GLY A 39 10.50 0.69 9.36
CA GLY A 39 10.27 -0.54 8.63
C GLY A 39 10.69 -0.43 7.18
N ASN A 40 10.46 -1.49 6.42
CA ASN A 40 10.66 -1.44 4.98
C ASN A 40 9.59 -2.27 4.27
N LEU A 41 9.29 -1.85 3.04
CA LEU A 41 8.19 -2.47 2.29
C LEU A 41 8.47 -3.91 1.89
N ASN A 42 9.72 -4.27 1.65
CA ASN A 42 10.04 -5.64 1.26
C ASN A 42 9.67 -6.62 2.35
N GLU A 43 9.98 -6.28 3.61
CA GLU A 43 9.62 -7.12 4.74
C GLU A 43 8.11 -7.20 4.93
N LEU A 44 7.44 -6.06 4.81
CA LEU A 44 5.99 -6.01 4.94
C LEU A 44 5.32 -6.85 3.86
N GLU A 45 5.80 -6.73 2.63
CA GLU A 45 5.27 -7.50 1.50
C GLU A 45 5.37 -9.01 1.79
N ALA A 46 6.51 -9.44 2.29
CA ALA A 46 6.73 -10.86 2.60
C ALA A 46 5.84 -11.34 3.74
N GLN A 47 5.63 -10.50 4.75
CA GLN A 47 4.84 -10.86 5.92
C GLN A 47 3.34 -10.84 5.69
N LEU A 48 2.87 -9.88 4.91
CA LEU A 48 1.43 -9.66 4.74
C LEU A 48 0.77 -10.52 3.68
N GLY A 49 1.57 -11.05 2.75
CA GLY A 49 1.06 -11.98 1.76
C GLY A 49 0.20 -11.32 0.69
N GLU A 50 -0.67 -12.13 0.07
CA GLU A 50 -1.37 -11.75 -1.14
C GLU A 50 -2.46 -10.71 -0.99
N ARG A 51 -2.85 -10.39 0.22
CA ARG A 51 -3.84 -9.34 0.46
C ARG A 51 -3.32 -7.96 0.07
N PHE A 52 -1.98 -7.81 0.03
CA PHE A 52 -1.35 -6.54 -0.29
C PHE A 52 -0.50 -6.70 -1.54
N LEU A 53 -0.62 -5.74 -2.45
CA LEU A 53 0.06 -5.78 -3.75
C LEU A 53 1.14 -4.71 -3.81
N ARG A 54 2.35 -5.10 -4.19
CA ARG A 54 3.44 -4.16 -4.40
C ARG A 54 3.30 -3.55 -5.80
N ILE A 55 2.61 -2.41 -5.88
CA ILE A 55 2.30 -1.79 -7.17
C ILE A 55 3.37 -0.81 -7.64
N HIS A 56 4.32 -0.53 -6.76
CA HIS A 56 5.40 0.43 -7.03
C HIS A 56 6.45 0.19 -5.96
N ARG A 57 7.70 0.58 -6.23
CA ARG A 57 8.74 0.41 -5.20
C ARG A 57 8.39 1.14 -3.90
N ALA A 58 7.57 2.19 -4.00
CA ALA A 58 7.20 3.00 -2.86
C ALA A 58 5.80 2.71 -2.31
N TYR A 59 5.03 1.78 -2.89
CA TYR A 59 3.64 1.55 -2.50
C TYR A 59 3.29 0.08 -2.39
N LEU A 60 2.75 -0.29 -1.25
CA LEU A 60 2.21 -1.63 -0.97
C LEU A 60 0.75 -1.43 -0.57
N VAL A 61 -0.19 -1.86 -1.38
CA VAL A 61 -1.60 -1.49 -1.23
C VAL A 61 -2.49 -2.68 -0.94
N ALA A 62 -3.54 -2.46 -0.15
CA ALA A 62 -4.55 -3.47 0.12
C ALA A 62 -5.40 -3.67 -1.14
N ALA A 63 -5.35 -4.88 -1.70
CA ALA A 63 -6.01 -5.16 -2.97
C ALA A 63 -7.51 -4.89 -2.92
N ASP A 64 -8.17 -5.27 -1.83
CA ASP A 64 -9.62 -5.12 -1.71
C ASP A 64 -10.07 -3.70 -1.37
N LYS A 65 -9.14 -2.78 -1.16
CA LYS A 65 -9.46 -1.38 -0.89
C LYS A 65 -9.31 -0.49 -2.12
N ILE A 66 -8.80 -1.03 -3.20
CA ILE A 66 -8.61 -0.26 -4.44
C ILE A 66 -9.98 0.13 -5.01
N GLU A 67 -10.17 1.43 -5.19
CA GLU A 67 -11.46 1.95 -5.70
C GLU A 67 -11.43 2.19 -7.19
N LYS A 68 -10.30 2.62 -7.72
CA LYS A 68 -10.20 2.99 -9.11
C LYS A 68 -8.76 2.81 -9.59
N VAL A 69 -8.59 2.34 -10.80
CA VAL A 69 -7.27 2.16 -11.40
C VAL A 69 -7.25 2.87 -12.76
N ASP A 70 -6.25 3.73 -12.95
CA ASP A 70 -5.99 4.37 -14.24
C ASP A 70 -4.69 3.79 -14.79
N MET A 71 -4.83 2.74 -15.59
CA MET A 71 -3.67 2.04 -16.15
C MET A 71 -2.86 2.91 -17.10
N LYS A 72 -3.56 3.77 -17.84
CA LYS A 72 -2.89 4.63 -18.81
C LYS A 72 -1.93 5.59 -18.13
N HIS A 73 -2.35 6.18 -17.02
CA HIS A 73 -1.55 7.18 -16.33
C HIS A 73 -0.78 6.62 -15.13
N GLY A 74 -0.91 5.32 -14.85
CA GLY A 74 -0.15 4.68 -13.80
C GLY A 74 -0.52 5.15 -12.41
N LYS A 75 -1.81 5.24 -12.13
CA LYS A 75 -2.33 5.70 -10.84
C LYS A 75 -3.49 4.84 -10.39
N LEU A 76 -3.65 4.73 -9.08
CA LEU A 76 -4.87 4.17 -8.51
C LEU A 76 -5.26 4.96 -7.27
N TRP A 77 -6.49 4.77 -6.85
CA TRP A 77 -7.03 5.50 -5.70
C TRP A 77 -7.58 4.55 -4.67
N ILE A 78 -7.25 4.85 -3.42
CA ILE A 78 -7.80 4.18 -2.25
C ILE A 78 -8.30 5.29 -1.33
N GLY A 79 -9.62 5.33 -1.11
CA GLY A 79 -10.22 6.49 -0.49
C GLY A 79 -9.96 7.71 -1.34
N ALA A 80 -9.57 8.80 -0.74
CA ALA A 80 -9.23 10.03 -1.47
C ALA A 80 -7.76 10.08 -1.87
N ARG A 81 -7.00 9.01 -1.63
CA ARG A 81 -5.56 9.02 -1.82
C ARG A 81 -5.16 8.39 -3.14
N GLU A 82 -4.19 9.04 -3.80
CA GLU A 82 -3.65 8.58 -5.06
C GLU A 82 -2.33 7.84 -4.83
N CYS A 83 -2.17 6.67 -5.45
CA CYS A 83 -0.95 5.88 -5.39
C CYS A 83 -0.41 5.69 -6.81
N LEU A 84 0.90 5.69 -6.94
CA LEU A 84 1.54 5.49 -8.25
C LEU A 84 1.68 4.01 -8.56
N ILE A 85 1.61 3.67 -9.84
CA ILE A 85 1.76 2.31 -10.32
C ILE A 85 2.96 2.25 -11.26
N SER A 86 3.91 1.35 -10.96
CA SER A 86 5.04 1.11 -11.86
C SER A 86 4.62 0.21 -13.01
N ARG A 87 5.51 0.03 -14.00
CA ARG A 87 5.25 -0.90 -15.08
C ARG A 87 5.00 -2.31 -14.56
N ALA A 88 5.84 -2.77 -13.63
CA ALA A 88 5.67 -4.08 -13.02
C ALA A 88 4.38 -4.14 -12.20
N GLY A 89 4.00 -3.03 -11.57
CA GLY A 89 2.74 -2.93 -10.83
C GLY A 89 1.54 -3.08 -11.72
N LYS A 90 1.59 -2.50 -12.92
CA LYS A 90 0.49 -2.67 -13.89
C LYS A 90 0.31 -4.12 -14.28
N THR A 91 1.41 -4.82 -14.52
CA THR A 91 1.37 -6.24 -14.84
C THR A 91 0.77 -7.04 -13.71
N LEU A 92 1.20 -6.75 -12.48
CA LEU A 92 0.68 -7.41 -11.29
C LEU A 92 -0.82 -7.18 -11.13
N LEU A 93 -1.27 -5.94 -11.32
CA LEU A 93 -2.69 -5.60 -11.19
C LEU A 93 -3.55 -6.31 -12.24
N ARG A 94 -3.08 -6.36 -13.49
CA ARG A 94 -3.81 -7.11 -14.53
C ARG A 94 -3.95 -8.56 -14.15
N LYS A 95 -2.90 -9.14 -13.59
CA LYS A 95 -2.89 -10.55 -13.22
C LYS A 95 -3.82 -10.82 -12.04
N LYS A 96 -3.78 -9.96 -11.03
CA LYS A 96 -4.54 -10.15 -9.79
C LYS A 96 -6.00 -9.76 -9.92
N MET A 97 -6.29 -8.71 -10.66
CA MET A 97 -7.66 -8.24 -10.85
C MET A 97 -8.29 -8.87 -12.09
N GLY A 98 -7.51 -9.65 -12.79
CA GLY A 98 -7.97 -10.47 -13.88
C GLY A 98 -8.57 -9.71 -15.05
N GLY A 99 -9.30 -10.41 -15.87
CA GLY A 99 -9.98 -9.81 -16.99
C GLY A 99 -11.14 -8.91 -16.62
N GLY A 100 -11.41 -8.76 -15.33
CA GLY A 100 -12.47 -7.88 -14.84
C GLY A 100 -12.16 -6.41 -15.02
N LEU A 101 -10.95 -6.11 -15.36
CA LEU A 101 -10.58 -4.69 -15.60
C LEU A 101 -10.95 -4.24 -17.04
#